data_45e8e16ab24cbae791e9e03153e3221c
#
_entry.id   45e8e16ab24cbae791e9e03153e3221c
#
_cell.length_a   1.000
_cell.length_b   1.000
_cell.length_c   1.000
_cell.angle_alpha   90.00
_cell.angle_beta   90.00
_cell.angle_gamma   90.00
#
_symmetry.space_group_name_H-M   'P 1'
#
loop_
_entity.id
_entity.type
_entity.pdbx_description
1 polymer ?
#
loop_
_entity_poly.entity_id
_entity_poly.type
_entity_poly.pdbx_seq_one_letter_code
_entity_poly.pdbx_strand_id
1 'polypeptide(L)'
;MDNLPPILFLHGLATSGARTWGENGWLDLVQDANRRSIVVDLPGHGTNYDTTSEVNYEKCLDFVLNSVTNPPVDAIGFSLGARILLTIASRRPGTFRKLVLSGIGNNLFSTDESRYKSIRQGISGNPDPDNPESRYFNQLSEAADINRSAIQELITSPATPLDKESLQ
;
A
#
# COMPACT_ATOMS: atom_id res chain seq x y z
N MET A 1 14.14 28.21 -8.27
CA MET A 1 13.43 26.96 -8.59
C MET A 1 12.70 26.57 -7.31
N ASP A 2 11.38 26.54 -7.31
CA ASP A 2 10.60 26.16 -6.15
C ASP A 2 10.98 24.72 -5.76
N ASN A 3 11.53 24.59 -4.57
CA ASN A 3 11.97 23.30 -4.04
C ASN A 3 10.71 22.51 -3.61
N LEU A 4 9.98 21.99 -4.60
CA LEU A 4 8.78 21.20 -4.33
C LEU A 4 9.10 19.99 -3.45
N PRO A 5 8.25 19.64 -2.50
CA PRO A 5 8.49 18.49 -1.63
C PRO A 5 8.57 17.19 -2.45
N PRO A 6 9.26 16.16 -1.96
CA PRO A 6 9.32 14.88 -2.65
C PRO A 6 7.93 14.25 -2.79
N ILE A 7 7.80 13.29 -3.69
CA ILE A 7 6.60 12.48 -3.86
C ILE A 7 6.86 11.11 -3.25
N LEU A 8 6.07 10.73 -2.26
CA LEU A 8 6.06 9.39 -1.68
C LEU A 8 5.16 8.50 -2.53
N PHE A 9 5.67 7.32 -2.91
CA PHE A 9 4.95 6.30 -3.66
C PHE A 9 4.72 5.07 -2.79
N LEU A 10 3.47 4.65 -2.65
CA LEU A 10 3.09 3.51 -1.84
C LEU A 10 2.24 2.52 -2.65
N HIS A 11 2.76 1.29 -2.77
CA HIS A 11 2.18 0.22 -3.58
C HIS A 11 0.98 -0.48 -2.91
N GLY A 12 0.34 -1.39 -3.65
CA GLY A 12 -0.76 -2.24 -3.18
C GLY A 12 -0.30 -3.52 -2.49
N LEU A 13 -1.27 -4.33 -2.04
CA LEU A 13 -1.02 -5.65 -1.45
C LEU A 13 -0.40 -6.60 -2.49
N ALA A 14 0.55 -7.43 -2.06
CA ALA A 14 1.22 -8.46 -2.86
C ALA A 14 1.93 -7.94 -4.13
N THR A 15 2.43 -6.71 -4.08
CA THR A 15 3.27 -6.11 -5.13
C THR A 15 4.40 -5.30 -4.47
N SER A 16 5.21 -4.59 -5.25
CA SER A 16 6.27 -3.73 -4.72
C SER A 16 6.30 -2.37 -5.40
N GLY A 17 7.08 -1.45 -4.84
CA GLY A 17 7.30 -0.13 -5.42
C GLY A 17 7.92 -0.21 -6.81
N ALA A 18 8.88 -1.11 -7.01
CA ALA A 18 9.50 -1.36 -8.30
C ALA A 18 8.45 -1.80 -9.34
N ARG A 19 7.61 -2.79 -9.01
CA ARG A 19 6.59 -3.34 -9.92
C ARG A 19 5.44 -2.37 -10.16
N THR A 20 4.99 -1.67 -9.13
CA THR A 20 3.83 -0.76 -9.26
C THR A 20 4.20 0.54 -9.92
N TRP A 21 5.35 1.10 -9.60
CA TRP A 21 5.71 2.46 -9.99
C TRP A 21 6.89 2.53 -10.96
N GLY A 22 7.93 1.69 -10.76
CA GLY A 22 9.11 1.65 -11.61
C GLY A 22 8.80 1.10 -13.00
N GLU A 23 8.35 -0.15 -13.08
CA GLU A 23 8.07 -0.84 -14.35
C GLU A 23 6.99 -0.16 -15.20
N ASN A 24 6.12 0.64 -14.58
CA ASN A 24 5.07 1.41 -15.26
C ASN A 24 5.49 2.85 -15.61
N GLY A 25 6.78 3.22 -15.42
CA GLY A 25 7.34 4.50 -15.85
C GLY A 25 6.96 5.71 -14.99
N TRP A 26 6.28 5.53 -13.84
CA TRP A 26 5.90 6.64 -12.97
C TRP A 26 7.12 7.33 -12.36
N LEU A 27 8.15 6.57 -12.00
CA LEU A 27 9.35 7.14 -11.40
C LEU A 27 10.15 7.95 -12.41
N ASP A 28 10.19 7.52 -13.68
CA ASP A 28 10.85 8.25 -14.78
C ASP A 28 10.16 9.59 -15.03
N LEU A 29 8.82 9.61 -15.06
CA LEU A 29 8.04 10.86 -15.21
C LEU A 29 8.33 11.86 -14.08
N VAL A 30 8.48 11.38 -12.85
CA VAL A 30 8.81 12.24 -11.71
C VAL A 30 10.24 12.76 -11.79
N GLN A 31 11.17 11.93 -12.24
CA GLN A 31 12.56 12.32 -12.48
C GLN A 31 12.66 13.37 -13.61
N ASP A 32 11.97 13.17 -14.71
CA ASP A 32 11.91 14.13 -15.84
C ASP A 32 11.34 15.48 -15.40
N ALA A 33 10.41 15.45 -14.43
CA ALA A 33 9.88 16.67 -13.82
C ALA A 33 10.83 17.29 -12.75
N ASN A 34 12.07 16.81 -12.63
CA ASN A 34 13.06 17.23 -11.64
C ASN A 34 12.52 17.14 -10.18
N ARG A 35 11.66 16.16 -9.90
CA ARG A 35 11.11 15.90 -8.57
C ARG A 35 11.78 14.68 -7.94
N ARG A 36 12.00 14.73 -6.63
CA ARG A 36 12.49 13.58 -5.88
C ARG A 36 11.33 12.62 -5.59
N SER A 37 11.58 11.32 -5.72
CA SER A 37 10.67 10.25 -5.29
C SER A 37 11.16 9.59 -3.99
N ILE A 38 10.20 9.19 -3.14
CA ILE A 38 10.41 8.32 -2.00
C ILE A 38 9.56 7.08 -2.27
N VAL A 39 10.19 5.98 -2.64
CA VAL A 39 9.47 4.72 -2.89
C VAL A 39 9.54 3.89 -1.62
N VAL A 40 8.38 3.50 -1.09
CA VAL A 40 8.27 2.74 0.15
C VAL A 40 7.71 1.37 -0.16
N ASP A 41 8.51 0.33 0.11
CA ASP A 41 8.02 -1.05 0.15
C ASP A 41 7.52 -1.36 1.56
N LEU A 42 6.29 -1.85 1.67
CA LEU A 42 5.70 -2.25 2.94
C LEU A 42 6.41 -3.49 3.50
N PRO A 43 6.37 -3.72 4.82
CA PRO A 43 6.86 -4.96 5.41
C PRO A 43 6.29 -6.20 4.71
N GLY A 44 7.15 -7.17 4.40
CA GLY A 44 6.81 -8.37 3.63
C GLY A 44 6.74 -8.19 2.11
N HIS A 45 7.13 -7.01 1.59
CA HIS A 45 7.07 -6.68 0.16
C HIS A 45 8.40 -6.07 -0.32
N GLY A 46 8.74 -6.31 -1.60
CA GLY A 46 9.84 -5.66 -2.29
C GLY A 46 11.17 -5.74 -1.53
N THR A 47 11.81 -4.61 -1.29
CA THR A 47 13.07 -4.51 -0.54
C THR A 47 12.94 -4.88 0.93
N ASN A 48 11.73 -5.00 1.46
CA ASN A 48 11.41 -5.39 2.83
C ASN A 48 10.72 -6.77 2.91
N TYR A 49 10.93 -7.64 1.89
CA TYR A 49 10.30 -8.96 1.83
C TYR A 49 10.73 -9.90 2.96
N ASP A 50 11.95 -9.76 3.46
CA ASP A 50 12.56 -10.60 4.50
C ASP A 50 12.19 -10.18 5.94
N THR A 51 11.16 -9.34 6.09
CA THR A 51 10.65 -8.94 7.40
C THR A 51 10.33 -10.16 8.26
N THR A 52 10.99 -10.28 9.41
CA THR A 52 10.83 -11.37 10.37
C THR A 52 9.92 -10.99 11.55
N SER A 53 9.56 -9.72 11.68
CA SER A 53 8.65 -9.24 12.71
C SER A 53 7.20 -9.45 12.29
N GLU A 54 6.31 -9.59 13.27
CA GLU A 54 4.87 -9.56 13.03
C GLU A 54 4.46 -8.39 12.15
N VAL A 55 3.65 -8.64 11.12
CA VAL A 55 3.16 -7.64 10.17
C VAL A 55 1.66 -7.44 10.36
N ASN A 56 1.28 -6.23 10.71
CA ASN A 56 -0.13 -5.82 10.81
C ASN A 56 -0.33 -4.42 10.26
N TYR A 57 -1.59 -3.99 10.15
CA TYR A 57 -1.94 -2.72 9.54
C TYR A 57 -1.32 -1.52 10.27
N GLU A 58 -1.35 -1.48 11.61
CA GLU A 58 -0.80 -0.37 12.40
C GLU A 58 0.73 -0.26 12.24
N LYS A 59 1.44 -1.38 12.20
CA LYS A 59 2.89 -1.39 11.91
C LYS A 59 3.21 -0.89 10.52
N CYS A 60 2.35 -1.16 9.53
CA CYS A 60 2.50 -0.58 8.20
C CYS A 60 2.31 0.94 8.21
N LEU A 61 1.35 1.48 8.99
CA LEU A 61 1.18 2.92 9.16
C LEU A 61 2.44 3.57 9.76
N ASP A 62 2.95 3.00 10.85
CA ASP A 62 4.16 3.51 11.52
C ASP A 62 5.37 3.44 10.61
N PHE A 63 5.52 2.35 9.84
CA PHE A 63 6.61 2.20 8.87
C PHE A 63 6.60 3.30 7.80
N VAL A 64 5.43 3.61 7.25
CA VAL A 64 5.27 4.67 6.25
C VAL A 64 5.52 6.04 6.88
N LEU A 65 5.01 6.30 8.09
CA LEU A 65 5.26 7.56 8.81
C LEU A 65 6.75 7.80 9.06
N ASN A 66 7.50 6.76 9.44
CA ASN A 66 8.94 6.85 9.67
C ASN A 66 9.73 7.10 8.37
N SER A 67 9.15 6.79 7.22
CA SER A 67 9.75 7.09 5.90
C SER A 67 9.59 8.56 5.49
N VAL A 68 8.71 9.31 6.15
CA VAL A 68 8.48 10.75 5.92
C VAL A 68 9.33 11.58 6.87
N THR A 69 10.55 11.89 6.44
CA THR A 69 11.52 12.61 7.30
C THR A 69 11.28 14.12 7.42
N ASN A 70 10.69 14.73 6.39
CA ASN A 70 10.47 16.19 6.34
C ASN A 70 9.06 16.49 5.78
N PRO A 71 8.01 16.39 6.59
CA PRO A 71 6.66 16.76 6.16
C PRO A 71 6.51 18.28 5.95
N PRO A 72 5.56 18.73 5.10
CA PRO A 72 4.67 17.89 4.32
C PRO A 72 5.33 17.38 3.03
N VAL A 73 4.96 16.15 2.61
CA VAL A 73 5.32 15.59 1.31
C VAL A 73 4.07 15.47 0.41
N ASP A 74 4.26 15.32 -0.90
CA ASP A 74 3.18 14.82 -1.77
C ASP A 74 3.18 13.29 -1.69
N ALA A 75 2.03 12.64 -1.88
CA ALA A 75 2.00 11.19 -1.87
C ALA A 75 1.03 10.61 -2.91
N ILE A 76 1.40 9.46 -3.46
CA ILE A 76 0.60 8.69 -4.41
C ILE A 76 0.50 7.27 -3.87
N GLY A 77 -0.71 6.76 -3.72
CA GLY A 77 -0.96 5.41 -3.23
C GLY A 77 -1.90 4.62 -4.12
N PHE A 78 -1.65 3.32 -4.19
CA PHE A 78 -2.52 2.37 -4.90
C PHE A 78 -3.08 1.32 -3.95
N SER A 79 -4.40 1.08 -4.00
CA SER A 79 -5.09 0.02 -3.24
C SER A 79 -4.77 0.07 -1.74
N LEU A 80 -4.07 -0.92 -1.18
CA LEU A 80 -3.62 -0.92 0.23
C LEU A 80 -2.82 0.34 0.57
N GLY A 81 -1.89 0.76 -0.31
CA GLY A 81 -1.11 1.97 -0.11
C GLY A 81 -1.97 3.23 -0.09
N ALA A 82 -2.99 3.32 -0.95
CA ALA A 82 -3.94 4.43 -0.92
C ALA A 82 -4.73 4.49 0.41
N ARG A 83 -5.16 3.32 0.92
CA ARG A 83 -5.85 3.23 2.21
C ARG A 83 -4.96 3.65 3.38
N ILE A 84 -3.69 3.20 3.39
CA ILE A 84 -2.70 3.58 4.40
C ILE A 84 -2.48 5.09 4.39
N LEU A 85 -2.22 5.69 3.23
CA LEU A 85 -2.00 7.13 3.11
C LEU A 85 -3.21 7.95 3.57
N LEU A 86 -4.42 7.52 3.22
CA LEU A 86 -5.65 8.19 3.67
C LEU A 86 -5.82 8.08 5.19
N THR A 87 -5.55 6.91 5.76
CA THR A 87 -5.59 6.71 7.23
C THR A 87 -4.56 7.60 7.94
N ILE A 88 -3.35 7.71 7.40
CA ILE A 88 -2.33 8.62 7.95
C ILE A 88 -2.81 10.07 7.86
N ALA A 89 -3.35 10.49 6.72
CA ALA A 89 -3.84 11.85 6.55
C ALA A 89 -4.94 12.23 7.56
N SER A 90 -5.86 11.30 7.84
CA SER A 90 -6.92 11.51 8.83
C SER A 90 -6.40 11.56 10.28
N ARG A 91 -5.39 10.76 10.61
CA ARG A 91 -4.83 10.68 11.98
C ARG A 91 -3.73 11.71 12.26
N ARG A 92 -3.03 12.18 11.22
CA ARG A 92 -1.88 13.08 11.29
C ARG A 92 -1.99 14.19 10.23
N PRO A 93 -2.90 15.15 10.43
CA PRO A 93 -3.04 16.31 9.53
C PRO A 93 -1.70 17.02 9.34
N GLY A 94 -1.41 17.47 8.13
CA GLY A 94 -0.14 18.13 7.80
C GLY A 94 1.01 17.20 7.38
N THR A 95 0.84 15.87 7.44
CA THR A 95 1.84 14.93 6.91
C THR A 95 1.96 15.04 5.38
N PHE A 96 0.86 15.21 4.69
CA PHE A 96 0.82 15.32 3.25
C PHE A 96 0.30 16.69 2.79
N ARG A 97 0.93 17.24 1.75
CA ARG A 97 0.49 18.46 1.06
C ARG A 97 -0.58 18.14 0.02
N LYS A 98 -0.35 17.07 -0.77
CA LYS A 98 -1.25 16.57 -1.80
C LYS A 98 -1.28 15.05 -1.76
N LEU A 99 -2.46 14.47 -1.97
CA LEU A 99 -2.67 13.04 -2.07
C LEU A 99 -3.31 12.67 -3.40
N VAL A 100 -2.75 11.65 -4.06
CA VAL A 100 -3.37 10.95 -5.18
C VAL A 100 -3.65 9.51 -4.74
N LEU A 101 -4.91 9.14 -4.71
CA LEU A 101 -5.37 7.85 -4.20
C LEU A 101 -6.09 7.08 -5.31
N SER A 102 -5.63 5.88 -5.60
CA SER A 102 -6.17 5.04 -6.66
C SER A 102 -6.48 3.62 -6.16
N GLY A 103 -7.43 2.94 -6.81
CA GLY A 103 -7.77 1.56 -6.48
C GLY A 103 -8.52 1.38 -5.16
N ILE A 104 -9.17 2.43 -4.66
CA ILE A 104 -10.01 2.42 -3.45
C ILE A 104 -11.41 2.94 -3.77
N GLY A 105 -12.40 2.56 -2.95
CA GLY A 105 -13.78 2.95 -3.12
C GLY A 105 -14.59 2.70 -1.85
N ASN A 106 -15.85 2.26 -1.96
CA ASN A 106 -16.74 2.02 -0.82
C ASN A 106 -16.19 1.03 0.21
N ASN A 107 -15.27 0.17 -0.16
CA ASN A 107 -14.57 -0.74 0.75
C ASN A 107 -13.71 -0.03 1.81
N LEU A 108 -13.54 1.29 1.73
CA LEU A 108 -12.95 2.09 2.81
C LEU A 108 -13.85 2.17 4.04
N PHE A 109 -15.17 2.18 3.83
CA PHE A 109 -16.20 2.46 4.84
C PHE A 109 -16.96 1.22 5.30
N SER A 110 -16.66 0.07 4.74
CA SER A 110 -17.31 -1.20 5.08
C SER A 110 -16.34 -2.35 4.92
N THR A 111 -16.55 -3.41 5.70
CA THR A 111 -15.80 -4.67 5.57
C THR A 111 -16.56 -5.60 4.64
N ASP A 112 -15.88 -6.08 3.60
CA ASP A 112 -16.38 -7.13 2.71
C ASP A 112 -15.67 -8.46 3.05
N GLU A 113 -16.28 -9.24 3.92
CA GLU A 113 -15.72 -10.52 4.37
C GLU A 113 -15.55 -11.53 3.24
N SER A 114 -16.43 -11.52 2.25
CA SER A 114 -16.33 -12.39 1.07
C SER A 114 -15.07 -12.08 0.27
N ARG A 115 -14.83 -10.82 0.04
CA ARG A 115 -13.63 -10.33 -0.63
C ARG A 115 -12.36 -10.66 0.15
N TYR A 116 -12.34 -10.41 1.45
CA TYR A 116 -11.19 -10.75 2.30
C TYR A 116 -10.90 -12.25 2.29
N LYS A 117 -11.95 -13.09 2.28
CA LYS A 117 -11.81 -14.55 2.14
C LYS A 117 -11.13 -14.91 0.83
N SER A 118 -11.57 -14.32 -0.29
CA SER A 118 -11.00 -14.56 -1.63
C SER A 118 -9.51 -14.17 -1.69
N ILE A 119 -9.17 -13.01 -1.13
CA ILE A 119 -7.78 -12.54 -1.06
C ILE A 119 -6.92 -13.49 -0.22
N ARG A 120 -7.36 -13.85 0.99
CA ARG A 120 -6.64 -14.78 1.88
C ARG A 120 -6.41 -16.12 1.20
N GLN A 121 -7.43 -16.66 0.54
CA GLN A 121 -7.34 -17.93 -0.17
C GLN A 121 -6.31 -17.85 -1.31
N GLY A 122 -6.31 -16.78 -2.09
CA GLY A 122 -5.30 -16.55 -3.12
C GLY A 122 -3.89 -16.50 -2.55
N ILE A 123 -3.67 -15.67 -1.54
CA ILE A 123 -2.34 -15.51 -0.91
C ILE A 123 -1.86 -16.81 -0.22
N SER A 124 -2.76 -17.67 0.25
CA SER A 124 -2.37 -18.96 0.86
C SER A 124 -1.75 -19.97 -0.10
N GLY A 125 -1.82 -19.72 -1.42
CA GLY A 125 -1.32 -20.63 -2.44
C GLY A 125 -2.32 -21.70 -2.86
N ASN A 126 -3.57 -21.62 -2.39
CA ASN A 126 -4.68 -22.51 -2.75
C ASN A 126 -5.83 -21.67 -3.31
N PRO A 127 -5.64 -21.05 -4.49
CA PRO A 127 -6.66 -20.16 -5.06
C PRO A 127 -7.91 -20.96 -5.42
N ASP A 128 -9.06 -20.32 -5.25
CA ASP A 128 -10.31 -20.82 -5.79
C ASP A 128 -10.29 -20.69 -7.32
N PRO A 129 -10.37 -21.81 -8.06
CA PRO A 129 -10.28 -21.81 -9.52
C PRO A 129 -11.42 -21.02 -10.20
N ASP A 130 -12.56 -20.91 -9.53
CA ASP A 130 -13.74 -20.22 -10.05
C ASP A 130 -13.79 -18.75 -9.62
N ASN A 131 -12.86 -18.30 -8.76
CA ASN A 131 -12.81 -16.93 -8.28
C ASN A 131 -11.63 -16.16 -8.91
N PRO A 132 -11.88 -15.22 -9.83
CA PRO A 132 -10.83 -14.46 -10.50
C PRO A 132 -9.95 -13.63 -9.55
N GLU A 133 -10.53 -13.09 -8.48
CA GLU A 133 -9.78 -12.30 -7.48
C GLU A 133 -8.83 -13.19 -6.67
N SER A 134 -9.27 -14.38 -6.27
CA SER A 134 -8.42 -15.34 -5.59
C SER A 134 -7.22 -15.77 -6.45
N ARG A 135 -7.47 -16.06 -7.73
CA ARG A 135 -6.40 -16.39 -8.71
C ARG A 135 -5.43 -15.22 -8.89
N TYR A 136 -5.95 -14.01 -9.01
CA TYR A 136 -5.14 -12.81 -9.17
C TYR A 136 -4.18 -12.60 -7.99
N PHE A 137 -4.66 -12.69 -6.76
CA PHE A 137 -3.80 -12.55 -5.57
C PHE A 137 -2.82 -13.72 -5.39
N ASN A 138 -3.18 -14.93 -5.85
CA ASN A 138 -2.22 -16.02 -5.90
C ASN A 138 -1.06 -15.69 -6.84
N GLN A 139 -1.36 -15.28 -8.05
CA GLN A 139 -0.35 -14.90 -9.05
C GLN A 139 0.57 -13.77 -8.56
N LEU A 140 0.00 -12.74 -7.95
CA LEU A 140 0.80 -11.64 -7.37
C LEU A 140 1.76 -12.14 -6.30
N SER A 141 1.30 -13.03 -5.42
CA SER A 141 2.07 -13.52 -4.27
C SER A 141 3.11 -14.59 -4.62
N GLU A 142 3.18 -15.03 -5.89
CA GLU A 142 4.23 -15.93 -6.40
C GLU A 142 5.55 -15.21 -6.71
N ALA A 143 5.55 -13.89 -6.74
CA ALA A 143 6.76 -13.13 -7.01
C ALA A 143 7.81 -13.32 -5.92
N ALA A 144 9.09 -13.38 -6.31
CA ALA A 144 10.21 -13.66 -5.42
C ALA A 144 10.44 -12.60 -4.34
N ASP A 145 9.95 -11.38 -4.58
CA ASP A 145 10.03 -10.24 -3.67
C ASP A 145 8.81 -10.11 -2.74
N ILE A 146 8.04 -11.20 -2.55
CA ILE A 146 6.83 -11.22 -1.74
C ILE A 146 6.92 -12.32 -0.66
N ASN A 147 6.81 -11.91 0.59
CA ASN A 147 6.73 -12.82 1.73
C ASN A 147 5.27 -13.18 2.03
N ARG A 148 4.84 -14.34 1.54
CA ARG A 148 3.45 -14.80 1.72
C ARG A 148 3.01 -14.86 3.18
N SER A 149 3.87 -15.33 4.08
CA SER A 149 3.52 -15.46 5.51
C SER A 149 3.26 -14.09 6.12
N ALA A 150 4.13 -13.11 5.88
CA ALA A 150 3.96 -11.75 6.37
C ALA A 150 2.68 -11.08 5.82
N ILE A 151 2.38 -11.32 4.54
CA ILE A 151 1.15 -10.79 3.92
C ILE A 151 -0.09 -11.46 4.47
N GLN A 152 -0.05 -12.77 4.76
CA GLN A 152 -1.16 -13.47 5.40
C GLN A 152 -1.46 -12.89 6.79
N GLU A 153 -0.44 -12.58 7.58
CA GLU A 153 -0.61 -11.89 8.87
C GLU A 153 -1.30 -10.54 8.69
N LEU A 154 -0.81 -9.74 7.75
CA LEU A 154 -1.37 -8.41 7.46
C LEU A 154 -2.87 -8.44 7.15
N ILE A 155 -3.33 -9.42 6.37
CA ILE A 155 -4.74 -9.52 5.98
C ILE A 155 -5.60 -10.30 6.99
N THR A 156 -5.01 -10.92 8.01
CA THR A 156 -5.75 -11.56 9.10
C THR A 156 -6.39 -10.53 10.02
N SER A 157 -5.73 -9.39 10.17
CA SER A 157 -6.24 -8.24 10.93
C SER A 157 -6.52 -7.08 9.98
N PRO A 158 -7.67 -7.10 9.27
CA PRO A 158 -7.97 -6.07 8.30
C PRO A 158 -8.07 -4.70 8.97
N ALA A 159 -7.74 -3.67 8.20
CA ALA A 159 -7.87 -2.29 8.66
C ALA A 159 -9.30 -1.99 9.08
N THR A 160 -9.47 -1.33 10.21
CA THR A 160 -10.76 -0.77 10.63
C THR A 160 -11.32 0.14 9.54
N PRO A 161 -12.62 0.04 9.20
CA PRO A 161 -13.25 0.98 8.29
C PRO A 161 -12.99 2.43 8.71
N LEU A 162 -12.75 3.29 7.73
CA LEU A 162 -12.59 4.72 8.01
C LEU A 162 -13.94 5.34 8.34
N ASP A 163 -13.94 6.24 9.29
CA ASP A 163 -15.09 7.10 9.55
C ASP A 163 -15.12 8.24 8.51
N LYS A 164 -16.27 8.47 7.91
CA LYS A 164 -16.47 9.56 6.96
C LYS A 164 -16.26 10.94 7.59
N GLU A 165 -16.57 11.09 8.86
CA GLU A 165 -16.38 12.34 9.59
C GLU A 165 -14.90 12.66 9.79
N SER A 166 -14.05 11.64 9.92
CA SER A 166 -12.59 11.81 10.05
C SER A 166 -11.89 12.28 8.78
N LEU A 167 -12.62 12.36 7.66
CA LEU A 167 -12.10 12.80 6.35
C LEU A 167 -12.51 14.24 5.99
N GLN A 168 -13.21 14.94 6.87
CA GLN A 168 -13.60 16.35 6.70
C GLN A 168 -12.52 17.27 7.31
#